data_270ca28bc49f08dc45e3148e54a9529f
#
_entry.id   270ca28bc49f08dc45e3148e54a9529f
#
_cell.length_a   1.000
_cell.length_b   1.000
_cell.length_c   1.000
_cell.angle_alpha   90.00
_cell.angle_beta   90.00
_cell.angle_gamma   90.00
#
_symmetry.space_group_name_H-M   'P 1'
#
loop_
_entity.id
_entity.type
_entity.pdbx_description
1 polymer ?
#
loop_
_entity_poly.entity_id
_entity_poly.type
_entity_poly.pdbx_seq_one_letter_code
_entity_poly.pdbx_strand_id
1 'polypeptide(L)'
;SPQAAFQMVSMLQDVVTRGTGASARQLGVRFPAGGKTGTTDDFKDAWFVGFSSNVVAGVWVGFDRPAAIGRDAYGARIALPIWADFMQRAARIRTPE
;
A
#
# COMPACT_ATOMS: atom_id res chain seq x y z
N SER A 1 7.36 22.06 3.51
CA SER A 1 6.30 23.04 3.83
C SER A 1 4.96 22.35 3.96
N PRO A 2 4.00 22.94 4.64
CA PRO A 2 2.64 22.37 4.71
C PRO A 2 2.00 22.19 3.34
N GLN A 3 2.23 23.10 2.40
CA GLN A 3 1.70 23.01 1.05
C GLN A 3 2.29 21.84 0.28
N ALA A 4 3.62 21.65 0.35
CA ALA A 4 4.27 20.54 -0.31
C ALA A 4 3.83 19.20 0.28
N ALA A 5 3.68 19.12 1.61
CA ALA A 5 3.18 17.93 2.27
C ALA A 5 1.75 17.60 1.84
N PHE A 6 0.88 18.60 1.73
CA PHE A 6 -0.50 18.43 1.27
C PHE A 6 -0.52 17.87 -0.17
N GLN A 7 0.31 18.43 -1.05
CA GLN A 7 0.38 17.96 -2.44
C GLN A 7 0.87 16.52 -2.52
N MET A 8 1.87 16.16 -1.73
CA MET A 8 2.41 14.80 -1.70
C MET A 8 1.34 13.82 -1.18
N VAL A 9 0.66 14.14 -0.09
CA VAL A 9 -0.41 13.31 0.45
C VAL A 9 -1.53 13.14 -0.59
N SER A 10 -1.91 14.22 -1.28
CA SER A 10 -2.95 14.16 -2.31
C SER A 10 -2.56 13.22 -3.46
N MET A 11 -1.30 13.28 -3.91
CA MET A 11 -0.81 12.38 -4.95
C MET A 11 -0.82 10.92 -4.49
N LEU A 12 -0.41 10.66 -3.25
CA LEU A 12 -0.39 9.30 -2.70
C LEU A 12 -1.81 8.76 -2.47
N GLN A 13 -2.76 9.62 -2.15
CA GLN A 13 -4.17 9.24 -2.06
C GLN A 13 -4.72 8.86 -3.44
N ASP A 14 -4.30 9.56 -4.49
CA ASP A 14 -4.71 9.22 -5.86
C ASP A 14 -4.22 7.84 -6.29
N VAL A 15 -3.07 7.39 -5.80
CA VAL A 15 -2.58 6.03 -6.04
C VAL A 15 -3.62 5.00 -5.58
N VAL A 16 -4.18 5.19 -4.38
CA VAL A 16 -5.17 4.27 -3.81
C VAL A 16 -6.55 4.46 -4.45
N THR A 17 -6.88 5.67 -4.85
CA THR A 17 -8.21 5.97 -5.42
C THR A 17 -8.31 5.60 -6.90
N ARG A 18 -7.27 5.85 -7.70
CA ARG A 18 -7.32 5.75 -9.17
C ARG A 18 -6.11 5.09 -9.80
N GLY A 19 -4.99 4.94 -9.08
CA GLY A 19 -3.74 4.46 -9.63
C GLY A 19 -3.50 2.98 -9.37
N THR A 20 -2.22 2.62 -9.22
CA THR A 20 -1.79 1.22 -9.06
C THR A 20 -2.33 0.57 -7.79
N GLY A 21 -2.70 1.39 -6.78
CA GLY A 21 -3.27 0.90 -5.52
C GLY A 21 -4.80 0.86 -5.50
N ALA A 22 -5.48 1.10 -6.63
CA ALA A 22 -6.93 1.21 -6.65
C ALA A 22 -7.65 -0.07 -6.20
N SER A 23 -7.02 -1.24 -6.34
CA SER A 23 -7.59 -2.50 -5.87
C SER A 23 -7.82 -2.53 -4.36
N ALA A 24 -7.15 -1.66 -3.58
CA ALA A 24 -7.39 -1.56 -2.14
C ALA A 24 -8.86 -1.23 -1.83
N ARG A 25 -9.51 -0.41 -2.66
CA ARG A 25 -10.94 -0.09 -2.49
C ARG A 25 -11.81 -1.32 -2.67
N GLN A 26 -11.48 -2.16 -3.64
CA GLN A 26 -12.19 -3.42 -3.88
C GLN A 26 -11.96 -4.42 -2.74
N LEU A 27 -10.80 -4.34 -2.09
CA LEU A 27 -10.45 -5.20 -0.95
C LEU A 27 -11.03 -4.70 0.38
N GLY A 28 -11.78 -3.60 0.37
CA GLY A 28 -12.50 -3.13 1.55
C GLY A 28 -11.91 -1.93 2.27
N VAL A 29 -10.85 -1.33 1.77
CA VAL A 29 -10.30 -0.09 2.34
C VAL A 29 -11.21 1.07 1.93
N ARG A 30 -12.07 1.51 2.84
CA ARG A 30 -13.13 2.50 2.57
C ARG A 30 -12.86 3.86 3.18
N PHE A 31 -11.83 3.99 4.01
CA PHE A 31 -11.43 5.24 4.65
C PHE A 31 -10.37 5.94 3.80
N PRO A 32 -10.13 7.25 4.04
CA PRO A 32 -9.07 7.97 3.33
C PRO A 32 -7.72 7.31 3.57
N ALA A 33 -7.01 7.00 2.50
CA ALA A 33 -5.72 6.34 2.57
C ALA A 33 -4.87 6.72 1.36
N GLY A 34 -3.57 6.71 1.57
CA GLY A 34 -2.60 6.93 0.50
C GLY A 34 -1.49 5.90 0.59
N GLY A 35 -0.74 5.74 -0.47
CA GLY A 35 0.36 4.79 -0.47
C GLY A 35 1.07 4.68 -1.80
N LYS A 36 2.05 3.81 -1.84
CA LYS A 36 2.85 3.58 -3.04
C LYS A 36 3.34 2.13 -3.09
N THR A 37 3.24 1.54 -4.26
CA THR A 37 3.80 0.23 -4.55
C THR A 37 5.28 0.34 -4.91
N GLY A 38 6.01 -0.75 -4.72
CA GLY A 38 7.35 -0.92 -5.23
C GLY A 38 7.57 -2.37 -5.63
N THR A 39 8.25 -2.59 -6.74
CA THR A 39 8.56 -3.93 -7.24
C THR A 39 9.94 -3.89 -7.88
N THR A 40 10.81 -4.85 -7.55
CA THR A 40 12.08 -4.98 -8.25
C THR A 40 11.86 -5.53 -9.65
N ASP A 41 12.80 -5.24 -10.57
CA ASP A 41 12.67 -5.60 -11.98
C ASP A 41 12.46 -7.08 -12.23
N ASP A 42 13.00 -7.93 -11.36
CA ASP A 42 12.94 -9.39 -11.49
C ASP A 42 11.96 -10.05 -10.49
N PHE A 43 11.08 -9.26 -9.90
CA PHE A 43 10.05 -9.74 -8.95
C PHE A 43 10.62 -10.44 -7.71
N LYS A 44 11.80 -10.04 -7.26
CA LYS A 44 12.41 -10.59 -6.04
C LYS A 44 11.82 -9.97 -4.79
N ASP A 45 11.38 -8.73 -4.87
CA ASP A 45 10.79 -7.99 -3.75
C ASP A 45 9.53 -7.29 -4.21
N ALA A 46 8.49 -7.39 -3.42
CA ALA A 46 7.26 -6.67 -3.62
C ALA A 46 6.98 -5.84 -2.36
N TRP A 47 6.68 -4.55 -2.54
CA TRP A 47 6.47 -3.61 -1.47
C TRP A 47 5.15 -2.88 -1.62
N PHE A 48 4.53 -2.58 -0.50
CA PHE A 48 3.52 -1.53 -0.41
C PHE A 48 3.72 -0.79 0.90
N VAL A 49 3.84 0.53 0.83
CA VAL A 49 3.87 1.40 2.01
C VAL A 49 2.70 2.35 1.90
N GLY A 50 1.89 2.40 2.92
CA GLY A 50 0.69 3.23 2.89
C GLY A 50 0.26 3.69 4.27
N PHE A 51 -0.68 4.62 4.28
CA PHE A 51 -1.11 5.28 5.51
C PHE A 51 -2.60 5.62 5.46
N SER A 52 -3.18 5.72 6.66
CA SER A 52 -4.45 6.39 6.89
C SER A 52 -4.20 7.64 7.74
N SER A 53 -5.24 8.24 8.30
CA SER A 53 -5.06 9.42 9.17
C SER A 53 -4.32 9.11 10.47
N ASN A 54 -4.26 7.85 10.90
CA ASN A 54 -3.70 7.48 12.19
C ASN A 54 -2.73 6.29 12.18
N VAL A 55 -2.48 5.67 11.02
CA VAL A 55 -1.61 4.50 10.93
C VAL A 55 -0.77 4.57 9.66
N VAL A 56 0.52 4.29 9.78
CA VAL A 56 1.43 4.06 8.65
C VAL A 56 1.92 2.63 8.73
N ALA A 57 1.84 1.90 7.63
CA ALA A 57 2.30 0.52 7.58
C ALA A 57 2.98 0.21 6.26
N GLY A 58 4.05 -0.57 6.33
CA GLY A 58 4.75 -1.07 5.16
C GLY A 58 4.70 -2.59 5.13
N VAL A 59 4.54 -3.15 3.95
CA VAL A 59 4.56 -4.59 3.71
C VAL A 59 5.64 -4.90 2.70
N TRP A 60 6.49 -5.84 3.05
CA TRP A 60 7.51 -6.40 2.17
C TRP A 60 7.30 -7.90 2.05
N VAL A 61 7.34 -8.39 0.82
CA VAL A 61 7.29 -9.82 0.54
C VAL A 61 8.52 -10.19 -0.28
N GLY A 62 9.28 -11.18 0.19
CA GLY A 62 10.49 -11.63 -0.47
C GLY A 62 11.04 -12.86 0.23
N PHE A 63 12.14 -13.39 -0.31
CA PHE A 63 12.85 -14.50 0.30
C PHE A 63 14.12 -13.99 1.01
N ASP A 64 14.57 -14.69 2.06
CA ASP A 64 15.81 -14.37 2.77
C ASP A 64 17.01 -14.35 1.81
N ARG A 65 17.05 -15.30 0.87
CA ARG A 65 17.98 -15.28 -0.26
C ARG A 65 17.21 -14.76 -1.46
N PRO A 66 17.63 -13.64 -2.09
CA PRO A 66 16.88 -13.05 -3.19
C PRO A 66 16.60 -14.07 -4.29
N ALA A 67 15.32 -14.25 -4.57
CA ALA A 67 14.82 -15.11 -5.63
C ALA A 67 13.47 -14.54 -6.09
N ALA A 68 13.09 -14.80 -7.33
CA ALA A 68 11.82 -14.33 -7.85
C ALA A 68 10.67 -14.93 -7.04
N ILE A 69 9.74 -14.07 -6.57
CA ILE A 69 8.56 -14.48 -5.82
C ILE A 69 7.63 -15.28 -6.73
N GLY A 70 7.52 -14.85 -8.00
CA GLY A 70 6.69 -15.48 -8.99
C GLY A 70 6.52 -14.57 -10.19
N ARG A 71 5.84 -15.07 -11.23
CA ARG A 71 5.52 -14.27 -12.39
C ARG A 71 4.49 -13.20 -11.99
N ASP A 72 4.73 -11.97 -12.42
CA ASP A 72 3.83 -10.84 -12.18
C ASP A 72 3.62 -10.55 -10.68
N ALA A 73 4.64 -10.77 -9.85
CA ALA A 73 4.60 -10.49 -8.41
C ALA A 73 4.84 -9.00 -8.14
N TYR A 74 3.92 -8.17 -8.63
CA TYR A 74 3.94 -6.73 -8.41
C TYR A 74 3.51 -6.37 -6.98
N GLY A 75 3.97 -5.22 -6.49
CA GLY A 75 3.55 -4.72 -5.18
C GLY A 75 2.03 -4.61 -5.04
N ALA A 76 1.34 -4.18 -6.09
CA ALA A 76 -0.13 -4.08 -6.09
C ALA A 76 -0.81 -5.44 -6.03
N ARG A 77 -0.14 -6.50 -6.49
CA ARG A 77 -0.73 -7.84 -6.55
C ARG A 77 -0.42 -8.68 -5.32
N ILE A 78 0.77 -8.49 -4.73
CA ILE A 78 1.27 -9.32 -3.63
C ILE A 78 1.25 -8.58 -2.30
N ALA A 79 1.86 -7.39 -2.22
CA ALA A 79 2.00 -6.66 -0.97
C ALA A 79 0.74 -5.86 -0.60
N LEU A 80 0.06 -5.29 -1.57
CA LEU A 80 -1.13 -4.47 -1.33
C LEU A 80 -2.27 -5.25 -0.66
N PRO A 81 -2.62 -6.48 -1.06
CA PRO A 81 -3.68 -7.22 -0.37
C PRO A 81 -3.37 -7.45 1.12
N ILE A 82 -2.10 -7.70 1.45
CA ILE A 82 -1.68 -7.87 2.85
C ILE A 82 -1.83 -6.55 3.61
N TRP A 83 -1.38 -5.46 3.01
CA TRP A 83 -1.53 -4.12 3.58
C TRP A 83 -3.01 -3.78 3.80
N ALA A 84 -3.86 -4.05 2.81
CA ALA A 84 -5.29 -3.75 2.90
C ALA A 84 -5.96 -4.52 4.04
N ASP A 85 -5.61 -5.81 4.22
CA ASP A 85 -6.14 -6.62 5.33
C ASP A 85 -5.68 -6.07 6.68
N PHE A 86 -4.38 -5.74 6.80
CA PHE A 86 -3.83 -5.15 8.01
C PHE A 86 -4.53 -3.83 8.38
N MET A 87 -4.70 -2.94 7.40
CA MET A 87 -5.28 -1.62 7.64
C MET A 87 -6.76 -1.71 8.03
N GLN A 88 -7.51 -2.67 7.49
CA GLN A 88 -8.89 -2.90 7.89
C GLN A 88 -8.98 -3.40 9.33
N ARG A 89 -8.07 -4.28 9.74
CA ARG A 89 -8.01 -4.76 11.13
C ARG A 89 -7.62 -3.65 12.08
N ALA A 90 -6.66 -2.81 11.70
CA ALA A 90 -6.26 -1.65 12.49
C ALA A 90 -7.42 -0.66 12.64
N ALA A 91 -8.22 -0.47 11.60
CA ALA A 91 -9.36 0.43 11.63
C ALA A 91 -10.46 -0.05 12.58
N ARG A 92 -10.56 -1.35 12.85
CA ARG A 92 -11.50 -1.90 13.83
C ARG A 92 -11.09 -1.60 15.27
N ILE A 93 -9.78 -1.47 15.50
CA ILE A 93 -9.24 -1.15 16.83
C ILE A 93 -9.32 0.36 17.06
N ARG A 94 -8.95 1.15 16.05
CA ARG A 94 -8.97 2.61 16.10
C ARG A 94 -9.41 3.16 14.75
N THR A 95 -10.64 3.67 14.70
CA THR A 95 -11.23 4.17 13.46
C THR A 95 -10.42 5.36 12.92
N PRO A 96 -10.03 5.34 11.63
CA PRO A 96 -9.39 6.48 10.99
C PRO A 96 -10.34 7.68 10.88
N GLU A 97 -9.77 8.84 11.04
CA GLU A 97 -10.52 10.10 10.91
C GLU A 97 -10.76 10.51 9.45
#